data_e70e0df89a9a382a7920a4735849d030
#
_entry.id   e70e0df89a9a382a7920a4735849d030
#
_cell.length_a   1.000
_cell.length_b   1.000
_cell.length_c   1.000
_cell.angle_alpha   90.00
_cell.angle_beta   90.00
_cell.angle_gamma   90.00
#
_symmetry.space_group_name_H-M   'P 1'
#
loop_
_entity.id
_entity.type
_entity.pdbx_description
1 polymer ?
#
loop_
_entity_poly.entity_id
_entity_poly.type
_entity_poly.pdbx_seq_one_letter_code
_entity_poly.pdbx_strand_id
1 'polypeptide(L)'
;FSVIGVMTALSVISHSIESGLSFLGSNIFQFAKYPTVSTNDPETKFANRKNISIENAYAYKRLMEDTANAVCLKVFDGGKPVSYQRTKIQGMTIVGTNEAFLVANSFSVDYGRNLSPEDVDLGRNVTVVGADVQKKLFRNETPIGKTVKVNEKPYQIIGVLGSKGSSFGNSQDDLILVPITRFFQDYGRANRTINIATQSTSQATYNQTLDKAIGAMRVARGLKLSQENDFEIYSNDTLVSAFAQIADTVRIGAFVVSAIALLAAGIGIMNIMLVSVTERTREIGLRKAIGARKPDIVRQFLLEAIMLSEVGGLAGILTGVAGGNGFAVWLDISMVFPWGWAITGLVVCSLIGIGFGFYPAWKAASLHPIEALRFE
;
A
#
# COMPACT_ATOMS: atom_id res chain seq x y z
N PHE A 1 10.68 -9.70 18.13
CA PHE A 1 9.69 -10.31 17.25
C PHE A 1 8.59 -9.33 16.82
N SER A 2 7.77 -8.79 17.76
CA SER A 2 6.59 -7.98 17.42
C SER A 2 6.91 -6.72 16.62
N VAL A 3 7.94 -5.94 17.02
CA VAL A 3 8.39 -4.75 16.27
C VAL A 3 8.79 -5.12 14.84
N ILE A 4 9.67 -6.09 14.71
CA ILE A 4 10.20 -6.49 13.39
C ILE A 4 9.06 -7.04 12.51
N GLY A 5 8.15 -7.86 13.08
CA GLY A 5 7.00 -8.38 12.34
C GLY A 5 6.08 -7.27 11.81
N VAL A 6 5.69 -6.31 12.66
CA VAL A 6 4.85 -5.17 12.24
C VAL A 6 5.59 -4.27 11.25
N MET A 7 6.89 -3.98 11.48
CA MET A 7 7.66 -3.13 10.55
C MET A 7 7.89 -3.83 9.20
N THR A 8 8.06 -5.16 9.18
CA THR A 8 8.13 -5.92 7.92
C THR A 8 6.79 -5.86 7.18
N ALA A 9 5.67 -6.10 7.87
CA ALA A 9 4.33 -6.01 7.27
C ALA A 9 4.04 -4.61 6.72
N LEU A 10 4.35 -3.54 7.47
CA LEU A 10 4.21 -2.16 7.00
C LEU A 10 5.11 -1.86 5.80
N SER A 11 6.36 -2.36 5.79
CA SER A 11 7.28 -2.18 4.66
C SER A 11 6.78 -2.89 3.41
N VAL A 12 6.21 -4.09 3.55
CA VAL A 12 5.58 -4.84 2.45
C VAL A 12 4.40 -4.06 1.88
N ILE A 13 3.51 -3.56 2.73
CA ILE A 13 2.34 -2.77 2.30
C ILE A 13 2.80 -1.47 1.63
N SER A 14 3.73 -0.71 2.22
CA SER A 14 4.23 0.54 1.65
C SER A 14 4.87 0.31 0.28
N HIS A 15 5.71 -0.71 0.13
CA HIS A 15 6.33 -1.06 -1.14
C HIS A 15 5.29 -1.48 -2.19
N SER A 16 4.26 -2.22 -1.79
CA SER A 16 3.17 -2.59 -2.69
C SER A 16 2.32 -1.39 -3.12
N ILE A 17 2.08 -0.43 -2.21
CA ILE A 17 1.38 0.82 -2.53
C ILE A 17 2.20 1.64 -3.52
N GLU A 18 3.48 1.87 -3.24
CA GLU A 18 4.37 2.63 -4.13
C GLU A 18 4.46 1.98 -5.51
N SER A 19 4.64 0.66 -5.59
CA SER A 19 4.66 -0.06 -6.85
C SER A 19 3.31 -0.06 -7.55
N GLY A 20 2.22 -0.24 -6.81
CA GLY A 20 0.86 -0.20 -7.31
C GLY A 20 0.44 1.19 -7.81
N LEU A 21 0.90 2.26 -7.17
CA LEU A 21 0.61 3.64 -7.56
C LEU A 21 1.51 4.16 -8.69
N SER A 22 2.67 3.55 -8.92
CA SER A 22 3.52 3.88 -10.08
C SER A 22 2.81 3.70 -11.43
N PHE A 23 1.73 2.90 -11.47
CA PHE A 23 0.86 2.79 -12.64
C PHE A 23 0.10 4.06 -13.00
N LEU A 24 -0.23 4.90 -12.03
CA LEU A 24 -1.04 6.08 -12.27
C LEU A 24 -0.25 7.21 -12.96
N GLY A 25 1.04 6.98 -13.27
CA GLY A 25 1.91 8.01 -13.83
C GLY A 25 2.20 9.14 -12.84
N SER A 26 3.41 9.66 -12.86
CA SER A 26 3.86 10.69 -11.90
C SER A 26 3.15 12.03 -11.99
N ASN A 27 2.43 12.29 -13.10
CA ASN A 27 1.85 13.60 -13.43
C ASN A 27 0.33 13.56 -13.52
N ILE A 28 -0.33 12.63 -12.80
CA ILE A 28 -1.78 12.45 -12.88
C ILE A 28 -2.43 12.75 -11.54
N PHE A 29 -3.51 13.51 -11.59
CA PHE A 29 -4.43 13.69 -10.47
C PHE A 29 -5.87 13.38 -10.91
N GLN A 30 -6.73 13.05 -9.96
CA GLN A 30 -8.10 12.63 -10.24
C GLN A 30 -9.09 13.42 -9.38
N PHE A 31 -10.23 13.76 -9.99
CA PHE A 31 -11.39 14.28 -9.28
C PHE A 31 -12.42 13.16 -9.10
N ALA A 32 -12.94 13.04 -7.89
CA ALA A 32 -14.01 12.11 -7.56
C ALA A 32 -14.99 12.74 -6.55
N LYS A 33 -16.15 12.11 -6.40
CA LYS A 33 -17.15 12.52 -5.42
C LYS A 33 -16.72 12.20 -3.99
N TYR A 34 -16.09 11.03 -3.78
CA TYR A 34 -15.73 10.49 -2.49
C TYR A 34 -14.22 10.40 -2.34
N PRO A 35 -13.67 10.57 -1.13
CA PRO A 35 -12.26 10.31 -0.86
C PRO A 35 -11.95 8.82 -1.06
N THR A 36 -10.76 8.51 -1.56
CA THR A 36 -10.31 7.11 -1.78
C THR A 36 -10.04 6.40 -0.47
N VAL A 37 -9.56 7.13 0.54
CA VAL A 37 -9.32 6.62 1.89
C VAL A 37 -10.15 7.45 2.87
N SER A 38 -11.06 6.81 3.57
CA SER A 38 -11.87 7.45 4.61
C SER A 38 -11.92 6.54 5.83
N THR A 39 -11.62 7.09 7.01
CA THR A 39 -11.77 6.39 8.30
C THR A 39 -13.20 6.37 8.80
N ASN A 40 -14.07 7.18 8.21
CA ASN A 40 -15.50 7.23 8.48
C ASN A 40 -16.27 6.71 7.27
N ASP A 41 -17.51 6.27 7.48
CA ASP A 41 -18.39 5.87 6.38
C ASP A 41 -18.57 7.05 5.39
N PRO A 42 -18.03 6.92 4.15
CA PRO A 42 -18.10 8.01 3.17
C PRO A 42 -19.53 8.34 2.78
N GLU A 43 -20.45 7.39 2.86
CA GLU A 43 -21.84 7.59 2.47
C GLU A 43 -22.57 8.53 3.42
N THR A 44 -22.24 8.51 4.71
CA THR A 44 -22.89 9.39 5.69
C THR A 44 -22.35 10.82 5.65
N LYS A 45 -21.04 11.01 5.59
CA LYS A 45 -20.41 12.34 5.60
C LYS A 45 -20.61 13.11 4.29
N PHE A 46 -20.60 12.38 3.18
CA PHE A 46 -20.65 12.97 1.82
C PHE A 46 -21.95 12.67 1.07
N ALA A 47 -22.99 12.16 1.76
CA ALA A 47 -24.30 11.83 1.16
C ALA A 47 -24.92 12.98 0.35
N ASN A 48 -24.78 14.22 0.85
CA ASN A 48 -25.34 15.42 0.23
C ASN A 48 -24.54 15.96 -0.95
N ARG A 49 -23.35 15.40 -1.25
CA ARG A 49 -22.57 15.80 -2.43
C ARG A 49 -23.28 15.35 -3.70
N LYS A 50 -23.43 16.26 -4.65
CA LYS A 50 -23.97 15.93 -5.98
C LYS A 50 -22.98 15.04 -6.75
N ASN A 51 -23.51 14.11 -7.53
CA ASN A 51 -22.70 13.32 -8.45
C ASN A 51 -22.00 14.25 -9.47
N ILE A 52 -20.81 13.88 -9.91
CA ILE A 52 -20.17 14.53 -11.05
C ILE A 52 -20.86 14.00 -12.29
N SER A 53 -21.67 14.85 -12.94
CA SER A 53 -22.45 14.47 -14.11
C SER A 53 -21.58 14.44 -15.38
N ILE A 54 -22.13 13.87 -16.45
CA ILE A 54 -21.45 13.85 -17.75
C ILE A 54 -21.29 15.26 -18.33
N GLU A 55 -22.25 16.13 -18.07
CA GLU A 55 -22.21 17.54 -18.48
C GLU A 55 -21.08 18.29 -17.76
N ASN A 56 -20.94 18.08 -16.43
CA ASN A 56 -19.83 18.64 -15.66
C ASN A 56 -18.46 18.13 -16.18
N ALA A 57 -18.38 16.84 -16.49
CA ALA A 57 -17.15 16.22 -16.97
C ALA A 57 -16.72 16.75 -18.36
N TYR A 58 -17.66 16.94 -19.28
CA TYR A 58 -17.36 17.54 -20.58
C TYR A 58 -17.08 19.04 -20.49
N ALA A 59 -17.77 19.77 -19.60
CA ALA A 59 -17.46 21.18 -19.34
C ALA A 59 -16.02 21.32 -18.81
N TYR A 60 -15.64 20.48 -17.85
CA TYR A 60 -14.28 20.42 -17.34
C TYR A 60 -13.27 20.07 -18.44
N LYS A 61 -13.51 19.02 -19.25
CA LYS A 61 -12.62 18.60 -20.34
C LYS A 61 -12.33 19.78 -21.28
N ARG A 62 -13.35 20.55 -21.68
CA ARG A 62 -13.18 21.73 -22.55
C ARG A 62 -12.35 22.84 -21.90
N LEU A 63 -12.55 23.10 -20.59
CA LEU A 63 -11.78 24.12 -19.87
C LEU A 63 -10.31 23.75 -19.69
N MET A 64 -9.97 22.45 -19.77
CA MET A 64 -8.62 21.95 -19.60
C MET A 64 -7.90 21.61 -20.91
N GLU A 65 -8.54 21.80 -22.07
CA GLU A 65 -8.03 21.37 -23.37
C GLU A 65 -6.63 21.92 -23.69
N ASP A 66 -6.39 23.20 -23.40
CA ASP A 66 -5.11 23.87 -23.64
C ASP A 66 -4.07 23.66 -22.52
N THR A 67 -4.46 23.06 -21.39
CA THR A 67 -3.62 23.01 -20.19
C THR A 67 -3.17 21.59 -19.84
N ALA A 68 -4.04 20.61 -20.06
CA ALA A 68 -3.79 19.22 -19.76
C ALA A 68 -3.29 18.45 -20.98
N ASN A 69 -2.38 17.50 -20.75
CA ASN A 69 -1.96 16.57 -21.81
C ASN A 69 -3.10 15.60 -22.18
N ALA A 70 -3.84 15.14 -21.16
CA ALA A 70 -4.99 14.24 -21.35
C ALA A 70 -6.00 14.42 -20.23
N VAL A 71 -7.29 14.34 -20.58
CA VAL A 71 -8.42 14.32 -19.63
C VAL A 71 -9.23 13.05 -19.87
N CYS A 72 -9.14 12.12 -18.94
CA CYS A 72 -9.83 10.84 -18.98
C CYS A 72 -11.09 10.88 -18.11
N LEU A 73 -12.21 10.55 -18.69
CA LEU A 73 -13.50 10.41 -18.02
C LEU A 73 -13.73 8.92 -17.73
N LYS A 74 -14.11 8.58 -16.49
CA LYS A 74 -14.32 7.19 -16.08
C LYS A 74 -15.60 7.04 -15.28
N VAL A 75 -16.43 6.08 -15.68
CA VAL A 75 -17.56 5.60 -14.89
C VAL A 75 -17.48 4.08 -14.79
N PHE A 76 -17.66 3.53 -13.60
CA PHE A 76 -17.48 2.12 -13.32
C PHE A 76 -18.81 1.42 -13.05
N ASP A 77 -18.91 0.16 -13.51
CA ASP A 77 -19.99 -0.76 -13.16
C ASP A 77 -19.42 -2.17 -13.00
N GLY A 78 -19.15 -2.58 -11.77
CA GLY A 78 -18.45 -3.82 -11.44
C GLY A 78 -19.36 -5.05 -11.38
N GLY A 79 -18.73 -6.24 -11.36
CA GLY A 79 -19.40 -7.52 -11.15
C GLY A 79 -20.29 -7.99 -12.31
N LYS A 80 -20.07 -7.49 -13.51
CA LYS A 80 -20.96 -7.81 -14.66
C LYS A 80 -20.55 -9.07 -15.40
N PRO A 81 -21.53 -9.81 -15.93
CA PRO A 81 -21.28 -10.95 -16.77
C PRO A 81 -20.86 -10.55 -18.18
N VAL A 82 -19.91 -11.31 -18.74
CA VAL A 82 -19.52 -11.21 -20.14
C VAL A 82 -19.62 -12.58 -20.79
N SER A 83 -20.19 -12.64 -21.97
CA SER A 83 -20.38 -13.90 -22.68
C SER A 83 -19.97 -13.80 -24.15
N TYR A 84 -19.38 -14.89 -24.61
CA TYR A 84 -19.08 -15.11 -26.01
C TYR A 84 -19.48 -16.53 -26.37
N GLN A 85 -20.32 -16.67 -27.38
CA GLN A 85 -20.92 -17.94 -27.77
C GLN A 85 -21.62 -18.66 -26.57
N ARG A 86 -21.09 -19.81 -26.14
CA ARG A 86 -21.58 -20.60 -25.01
C ARG A 86 -20.85 -20.37 -23.70
N THR A 87 -19.75 -19.61 -23.75
CA THR A 87 -18.92 -19.33 -22.56
C THR A 87 -19.35 -18.03 -21.91
N LYS A 88 -19.54 -18.05 -20.58
CA LYS A 88 -19.90 -16.90 -19.77
C LYS A 88 -18.92 -16.77 -18.60
N ILE A 89 -18.39 -15.58 -18.38
CA ILE A 89 -17.56 -15.21 -17.24
C ILE A 89 -18.26 -14.17 -16.39
N GLN A 90 -17.99 -14.17 -15.09
CA GLN A 90 -18.57 -13.25 -14.11
C GLN A 90 -17.48 -12.36 -13.52
N GLY A 91 -17.90 -11.31 -12.84
CA GLY A 91 -16.99 -10.47 -12.06
C GLY A 91 -16.20 -9.45 -12.88
N MET A 92 -16.57 -9.20 -14.14
CA MET A 92 -15.86 -8.22 -14.97
C MET A 92 -16.32 -6.81 -14.65
N THR A 93 -15.39 -5.85 -14.74
CA THR A 93 -15.62 -4.41 -14.49
C THR A 93 -15.80 -3.69 -15.81
N ILE A 94 -17.00 -3.15 -16.04
CA ILE A 94 -17.27 -2.30 -17.21
C ILE A 94 -16.84 -0.88 -16.86
N VAL A 95 -16.02 -0.29 -17.72
CA VAL A 95 -15.57 1.11 -17.61
C VAL A 95 -16.06 1.88 -18.82
N GLY A 96 -17.03 2.76 -18.59
CA GLY A 96 -17.39 3.78 -19.58
C GLY A 96 -16.33 4.87 -19.59
N THR A 97 -15.66 5.06 -20.72
CA THR A 97 -14.51 5.96 -20.79
C THR A 97 -14.34 6.60 -22.16
N ASN A 98 -13.29 7.43 -22.29
CA ASN A 98 -12.90 8.09 -23.52
C ASN A 98 -11.51 7.61 -23.99
N GLU A 99 -11.04 8.16 -25.10
CA GLU A 99 -9.76 7.85 -25.74
C GLU A 99 -8.53 8.01 -24.83
N ALA A 100 -8.62 8.90 -23.83
CA ALA A 100 -7.52 9.21 -22.92
C ALA A 100 -7.28 8.14 -21.83
N PHE A 101 -8.11 7.09 -21.76
CA PHE A 101 -8.02 6.08 -20.70
C PHE A 101 -6.65 5.42 -20.62
N LEU A 102 -6.06 5.02 -21.75
CA LEU A 102 -4.79 4.31 -21.79
C LEU A 102 -3.66 5.18 -21.22
N VAL A 103 -3.62 6.42 -21.69
CA VAL A 103 -2.60 7.40 -21.25
C VAL A 103 -2.74 7.69 -19.76
N ALA A 104 -3.96 8.00 -19.31
CA ALA A 104 -4.24 8.36 -17.93
C ALA A 104 -4.13 7.20 -16.92
N ASN A 105 -4.08 5.95 -17.39
CA ASN A 105 -3.94 4.79 -16.51
C ASN A 105 -2.75 3.90 -16.90
N SER A 106 -1.83 4.40 -17.75
CA SER A 106 -0.61 3.71 -18.19
C SER A 106 -0.87 2.28 -18.69
N PHE A 107 -1.95 2.07 -19.46
CA PHE A 107 -2.22 0.83 -20.18
C PHE A 107 -1.63 0.89 -21.60
N SER A 108 -1.21 -0.25 -22.11
CA SER A 108 -0.87 -0.47 -23.51
C SER A 108 -1.95 -1.29 -24.21
N VAL A 109 -1.98 -1.26 -25.53
CA VAL A 109 -2.78 -2.17 -26.35
C VAL A 109 -1.84 -3.22 -26.92
N ASP A 110 -2.11 -4.51 -26.64
CA ASP A 110 -1.35 -5.63 -27.21
C ASP A 110 -1.80 -5.96 -28.63
N TYR A 111 -3.12 -5.95 -28.86
CA TYR A 111 -3.72 -6.27 -30.16
C TYR A 111 -4.83 -5.28 -30.49
N GLY A 112 -4.91 -4.91 -31.78
CA GLY A 112 -5.96 -4.02 -32.27
C GLY A 112 -5.67 -2.55 -32.02
N ARG A 113 -6.70 -1.78 -31.61
CA ARG A 113 -6.61 -0.34 -31.35
C ARG A 113 -7.38 0.09 -30.11
N ASN A 114 -7.05 1.28 -29.61
CA ASN A 114 -7.81 1.97 -28.57
C ASN A 114 -9.15 2.54 -29.10
N LEU A 115 -10.00 3.01 -28.18
CA LEU A 115 -11.13 3.87 -28.49
C LEU A 115 -10.62 5.14 -29.18
N SER A 116 -11.31 5.56 -30.24
CA SER A 116 -11.06 6.86 -30.88
C SER A 116 -12.06 7.89 -30.40
N PRO A 117 -11.76 9.21 -30.54
CA PRO A 117 -12.74 10.26 -30.26
C PRO A 117 -14.07 10.03 -30.97
N GLU A 118 -14.04 9.59 -32.25
CA GLU A 118 -15.26 9.28 -33.00
C GLU A 118 -16.08 8.12 -32.41
N ASP A 119 -15.42 7.08 -31.86
CA ASP A 119 -16.13 5.97 -31.20
C ASP A 119 -16.87 6.47 -29.97
N VAL A 120 -16.27 7.42 -29.26
CA VAL A 120 -16.85 8.07 -28.06
C VAL A 120 -18.01 8.99 -28.47
N ASP A 121 -17.78 9.88 -29.43
CA ASP A 121 -18.78 10.90 -29.82
C ASP A 121 -20.02 10.27 -30.47
N LEU A 122 -19.81 9.28 -31.31
CA LEU A 122 -20.91 8.56 -31.98
C LEU A 122 -21.54 7.45 -31.12
N GLY A 123 -20.96 7.14 -29.96
CA GLY A 123 -21.44 6.07 -29.08
C GLY A 123 -21.46 4.72 -29.76
N ARG A 124 -20.41 4.37 -30.51
CA ARG A 124 -20.30 3.11 -31.25
C ARG A 124 -20.34 1.91 -30.31
N ASN A 125 -20.90 0.78 -30.80
CA ASN A 125 -20.94 -0.49 -30.05
C ASN A 125 -19.61 -1.24 -30.12
N VAL A 126 -18.54 -0.62 -29.64
CA VAL A 126 -17.17 -1.16 -29.63
C VAL A 126 -16.64 -1.28 -28.21
N THR A 127 -15.71 -2.21 -28.02
CA THR A 127 -15.08 -2.43 -26.72
C THR A 127 -13.60 -2.79 -26.88
N VAL A 128 -12.81 -2.33 -25.88
CA VAL A 128 -11.46 -2.83 -25.66
C VAL A 128 -11.47 -3.67 -24.39
N VAL A 129 -10.99 -4.89 -24.47
CA VAL A 129 -11.09 -5.88 -23.38
C VAL A 129 -9.75 -6.07 -22.70
N GLY A 130 -9.78 -6.32 -21.39
CA GLY A 130 -8.59 -6.66 -20.62
C GLY A 130 -8.06 -8.06 -20.89
N ALA A 131 -6.81 -8.30 -20.50
CA ALA A 131 -6.13 -9.58 -20.76
C ALA A 131 -6.83 -10.79 -20.14
N ASP A 132 -7.51 -10.63 -19.00
CA ASP A 132 -8.28 -11.71 -18.37
C ASP A 132 -9.48 -12.15 -19.22
N VAL A 133 -10.16 -11.20 -19.86
CA VAL A 133 -11.28 -11.49 -20.76
C VAL A 133 -10.78 -12.29 -21.97
N GLN A 134 -9.64 -11.88 -22.54
CA GLN A 134 -9.01 -12.62 -23.64
C GLN A 134 -8.66 -14.04 -23.22
N LYS A 135 -7.94 -14.21 -22.09
CA LYS A 135 -7.49 -15.54 -21.61
C LYS A 135 -8.65 -16.48 -21.28
N LYS A 136 -9.76 -15.94 -20.74
CA LYS A 136 -10.91 -16.76 -20.29
C LYS A 136 -11.88 -17.09 -21.41
N LEU A 137 -12.15 -16.17 -22.36
CA LEU A 137 -13.13 -16.34 -23.44
C LEU A 137 -12.52 -16.76 -24.78
N PHE A 138 -11.28 -16.38 -25.09
CA PHE A 138 -10.65 -16.54 -26.40
C PHE A 138 -9.31 -17.29 -26.30
N ARG A 139 -9.31 -18.49 -25.72
CA ARG A 139 -8.07 -19.25 -25.45
C ARG A 139 -7.25 -19.55 -26.70
N ASN A 140 -7.91 -19.81 -27.84
CA ASN A 140 -7.27 -20.29 -29.08
C ASN A 140 -7.67 -19.48 -30.31
N GLU A 141 -8.27 -18.31 -30.13
CA GLU A 141 -8.69 -17.49 -31.27
C GLU A 141 -8.47 -15.99 -31.01
N THR A 142 -8.30 -15.24 -32.09
CA THR A 142 -8.13 -13.77 -32.02
C THR A 142 -9.47 -13.13 -31.64
N PRO A 143 -9.54 -12.32 -30.58
CA PRO A 143 -10.77 -11.67 -30.15
C PRO A 143 -11.19 -10.49 -31.04
N ILE A 144 -10.25 -9.90 -31.80
CA ILE A 144 -10.50 -8.69 -32.62
C ILE A 144 -11.57 -8.97 -33.70
N GLY A 145 -12.54 -8.07 -33.80
CA GLY A 145 -13.65 -8.15 -34.73
C GLY A 145 -14.82 -9.05 -34.25
N LYS A 146 -14.62 -9.84 -33.18
CA LYS A 146 -15.68 -10.68 -32.60
C LYS A 146 -16.64 -9.81 -31.76
N THR A 147 -17.89 -10.28 -31.63
CA THR A 147 -18.91 -9.61 -30.82
C THR A 147 -19.10 -10.37 -29.51
N VAL A 148 -18.89 -9.69 -28.39
CA VAL A 148 -19.19 -10.17 -27.04
C VAL A 148 -20.44 -9.51 -26.49
N LYS A 149 -21.15 -10.22 -25.63
CA LYS A 149 -22.26 -9.62 -24.87
C LYS A 149 -21.75 -9.23 -23.48
N VAL A 150 -21.74 -7.95 -23.20
CA VAL A 150 -21.38 -7.38 -21.90
C VAL A 150 -22.68 -7.00 -21.19
N ASN A 151 -23.02 -7.71 -20.12
CA ASN A 151 -24.32 -7.55 -19.44
C ASN A 151 -25.50 -7.55 -20.44
N GLU A 152 -25.56 -8.57 -21.30
CA GLU A 152 -26.56 -8.79 -22.37
C GLU A 152 -26.50 -7.80 -23.56
N LYS A 153 -25.65 -6.79 -23.53
CA LYS A 153 -25.50 -5.82 -24.62
C LYS A 153 -24.37 -6.22 -25.56
N PRO A 154 -24.55 -6.21 -26.89
CA PRO A 154 -23.52 -6.60 -27.85
C PRO A 154 -22.51 -5.48 -28.07
N TYR A 155 -21.22 -5.86 -28.05
CA TYR A 155 -20.10 -4.97 -28.37
C TYR A 155 -19.08 -5.70 -29.25
N GLN A 156 -18.58 -5.03 -30.28
CA GLN A 156 -17.51 -5.55 -31.11
C GLN A 156 -16.16 -5.26 -30.46
N ILE A 157 -15.31 -6.26 -30.31
CA ILE A 157 -13.97 -6.12 -29.79
C ILE A 157 -13.07 -5.47 -30.85
N ILE A 158 -12.49 -4.31 -30.51
CA ILE A 158 -11.56 -3.55 -31.38
C ILE A 158 -10.14 -3.57 -30.87
N GLY A 159 -9.92 -3.92 -29.59
CA GLY A 159 -8.61 -3.96 -28.98
C GLY A 159 -8.57 -4.88 -27.77
N VAL A 160 -7.34 -5.25 -27.40
CA VAL A 160 -7.03 -6.02 -26.19
C VAL A 160 -5.95 -5.28 -25.43
N LEU A 161 -6.18 -5.05 -24.13
CA LEU A 161 -5.21 -4.40 -23.26
C LEU A 161 -4.06 -5.36 -22.91
N GLY A 162 -2.86 -4.80 -22.79
CA GLY A 162 -1.72 -5.48 -22.20
C GLY A 162 -1.98 -5.84 -20.74
N SER A 163 -1.47 -6.99 -20.31
CA SER A 163 -1.64 -7.46 -18.94
C SER A 163 -0.85 -6.60 -17.97
N LYS A 164 -1.49 -6.18 -16.88
CA LYS A 164 -0.89 -5.49 -15.73
C LYS A 164 -0.76 -6.39 -14.51
N GLY A 165 -1.44 -7.53 -14.51
CA GLY A 165 -1.47 -8.46 -13.39
C GLY A 165 -2.44 -8.06 -12.29
N SER A 166 -2.15 -8.51 -11.06
CA SER A 166 -2.95 -8.22 -9.87
C SER A 166 -2.27 -7.19 -8.97
N SER A 167 -3.08 -6.37 -8.31
CA SER A 167 -2.64 -5.46 -7.26
C SER A 167 -3.56 -5.62 -6.06
N PHE A 168 -3.00 -5.84 -4.86
CA PHE A 168 -3.75 -6.11 -3.63
C PHE A 168 -4.79 -7.25 -3.76
N GLY A 169 -4.42 -8.34 -4.49
CA GLY A 169 -5.31 -9.48 -4.69
C GLY A 169 -6.45 -9.28 -5.69
N ASN A 170 -6.56 -8.09 -6.30
CA ASN A 170 -7.54 -7.80 -7.34
C ASN A 170 -6.86 -7.75 -8.71
N SER A 171 -7.44 -8.45 -9.71
CA SER A 171 -6.95 -8.35 -11.08
C SER A 171 -7.18 -6.95 -11.62
N GLN A 172 -6.16 -6.38 -12.27
CA GLN A 172 -6.30 -5.15 -13.05
C GLN A 172 -6.67 -5.44 -14.51
N ASP A 173 -6.70 -6.70 -14.88
CA ASP A 173 -6.91 -7.19 -16.24
C ASP A 173 -8.38 -7.62 -16.52
N ASP A 174 -9.28 -7.45 -15.52
CA ASP A 174 -10.71 -7.79 -15.61
C ASP A 174 -11.58 -6.67 -16.22
N LEU A 175 -10.94 -5.69 -16.85
CA LEU A 175 -11.58 -4.48 -17.37
C LEU A 175 -12.19 -4.69 -18.76
N ILE A 176 -13.29 -3.97 -19.00
CA ILE A 176 -13.96 -3.85 -20.30
C ILE A 176 -14.24 -2.38 -20.56
N LEU A 177 -13.49 -1.80 -21.48
CA LEU A 177 -13.63 -0.40 -21.83
C LEU A 177 -14.69 -0.24 -22.92
N VAL A 178 -15.65 0.64 -22.68
CA VAL A 178 -16.67 1.01 -23.65
C VAL A 178 -16.74 2.55 -23.78
N PRO A 179 -17.14 3.10 -24.93
CA PRO A 179 -17.34 4.54 -25.04
C PRO A 179 -18.30 5.06 -23.96
N ILE A 180 -17.93 6.14 -23.26
CA ILE A 180 -18.72 6.66 -22.14
C ILE A 180 -20.14 7.06 -22.56
N THR A 181 -20.30 7.57 -23.76
CA THR A 181 -21.60 7.90 -24.35
C THR A 181 -22.45 6.66 -24.51
N ARG A 182 -21.86 5.56 -25.03
CA ARG A 182 -22.52 4.27 -25.16
C ARG A 182 -22.85 3.66 -23.81
N PHE A 183 -21.93 3.76 -22.85
CA PHE A 183 -22.17 3.29 -21.49
C PHE A 183 -23.45 3.89 -20.89
N PHE A 184 -23.64 5.22 -21.00
CA PHE A 184 -24.82 5.87 -20.48
C PHE A 184 -26.10 5.56 -21.25
N GLN A 185 -26.02 5.26 -22.55
CA GLN A 185 -27.16 4.78 -23.34
C GLN A 185 -27.63 3.40 -22.88
N ASP A 186 -26.68 2.51 -22.58
CA ASP A 186 -26.97 1.10 -22.25
C ASP A 186 -27.33 0.88 -20.77
N TYR A 187 -26.71 1.65 -19.86
CA TYR A 187 -26.79 1.43 -18.41
C TYR A 187 -27.42 2.60 -17.63
N GLY A 188 -27.82 3.65 -18.31
CA GLY A 188 -28.47 4.82 -17.70
C GLY A 188 -27.51 5.74 -16.95
N ARG A 189 -28.02 6.92 -16.56
CA ARG A 189 -27.25 7.99 -15.86
C ARG A 189 -27.57 8.08 -14.37
N ALA A 190 -28.67 7.48 -13.91
CA ALA A 190 -29.15 7.60 -12.54
C ALA A 190 -28.12 7.08 -11.51
N ASN A 191 -27.88 7.87 -10.47
CA ASN A 191 -26.98 7.56 -9.35
C ASN A 191 -25.53 7.21 -9.73
N ARG A 192 -25.06 7.64 -10.90
CA ARG A 192 -23.69 7.43 -11.35
C ARG A 192 -22.89 8.72 -11.21
N THR A 193 -21.66 8.57 -10.72
CA THR A 193 -20.68 9.66 -10.66
C THR A 193 -19.52 9.36 -11.58
N ILE A 194 -18.98 10.37 -12.22
CA ILE A 194 -17.83 10.26 -13.10
C ILE A 194 -16.57 10.63 -12.31
N ASN A 195 -15.56 9.80 -12.41
CA ASN A 195 -14.21 10.12 -11.97
C ASN A 195 -13.44 10.71 -13.16
N ILE A 196 -12.72 11.78 -12.94
CA ILE A 196 -11.98 12.48 -13.98
C ILE A 196 -10.50 12.43 -13.65
N ALA A 197 -9.71 11.73 -14.47
CA ALA A 197 -8.26 11.74 -14.35
C ALA A 197 -7.67 12.74 -15.34
N THR A 198 -6.79 13.60 -14.86
CA THR A 198 -6.14 14.63 -15.64
C THR A 198 -4.64 14.44 -15.59
N GLN A 199 -3.99 14.38 -16.73
CA GLN A 199 -2.54 14.32 -16.85
C GLN A 199 -1.99 15.70 -17.20
N SER A 200 -1.03 16.18 -16.41
CA SER A 200 -0.28 17.39 -16.75
C SER A 200 0.75 17.11 -17.85
N THR A 201 1.19 18.13 -18.54
CA THR A 201 2.17 18.03 -19.63
C THR A 201 3.56 17.58 -19.13
N SER A 202 3.90 17.95 -17.89
CA SER A 202 5.17 17.59 -17.25
C SER A 202 5.06 17.64 -15.74
N GLN A 203 6.03 17.06 -15.02
CA GLN A 203 6.13 17.18 -13.56
C GLN A 203 6.32 18.64 -13.11
N ALA A 204 7.05 19.44 -13.89
CA ALA A 204 7.29 20.85 -13.57
C ALA A 204 6.01 21.69 -13.61
N THR A 205 5.06 21.35 -14.50
CA THR A 205 3.79 22.03 -14.67
C THR A 205 2.67 21.45 -13.82
N TYR A 206 2.93 20.38 -13.05
CA TYR A 206 1.92 19.64 -12.31
C TYR A 206 1.09 20.53 -11.38
N ASN A 207 1.73 21.27 -10.47
CA ASN A 207 1.05 22.12 -9.51
C ASN A 207 0.25 23.22 -10.20
N GLN A 208 0.80 23.84 -11.25
CA GLN A 208 0.11 24.85 -12.01
C GLN A 208 -1.12 24.28 -12.75
N THR A 209 -0.99 23.08 -13.30
CA THR A 209 -2.10 22.38 -13.94
C THR A 209 -3.17 22.00 -12.93
N LEU A 210 -2.78 21.55 -11.73
CA LEU A 210 -3.68 21.21 -10.65
C LEU A 210 -4.50 22.42 -10.18
N ASP A 211 -3.85 23.56 -9.95
CA ASP A 211 -4.55 24.80 -9.52
C ASP A 211 -5.56 25.25 -10.58
N LYS A 212 -5.20 25.25 -11.84
CA LYS A 212 -6.12 25.53 -12.95
C LYS A 212 -7.26 24.52 -13.02
N ALA A 213 -6.98 23.24 -12.82
CA ALA A 213 -7.95 22.17 -12.83
C ALA A 213 -8.97 22.30 -11.70
N ILE A 214 -8.54 22.69 -10.50
CA ILE A 214 -9.45 23.01 -9.39
C ILE A 214 -10.39 24.13 -9.78
N GLY A 215 -9.86 25.22 -10.35
CA GLY A 215 -10.67 26.33 -10.86
C GLY A 215 -11.66 25.90 -11.93
N ALA A 216 -11.20 25.13 -12.93
CA ALA A 216 -12.04 24.60 -14.01
C ALA A 216 -13.16 23.68 -13.47
N MET A 217 -12.83 22.82 -12.48
CA MET A 217 -13.82 21.94 -11.86
C MET A 217 -14.86 22.73 -11.06
N ARG A 218 -14.47 23.76 -10.31
CA ARG A 218 -15.39 24.67 -9.61
C ARG A 218 -16.35 25.35 -10.58
N VAL A 219 -15.83 25.84 -11.72
CA VAL A 219 -16.65 26.43 -12.78
C VAL A 219 -17.62 25.43 -13.38
N ALA A 220 -17.14 24.22 -13.75
CA ALA A 220 -17.96 23.16 -14.32
C ALA A 220 -19.08 22.69 -13.36
N ARG A 221 -18.86 22.80 -12.04
CA ARG A 221 -19.84 22.48 -11.01
C ARG A 221 -20.74 23.68 -10.61
N GLY A 222 -20.44 24.86 -11.09
CA GLY A 222 -21.19 26.07 -10.74
C GLY A 222 -21.03 26.51 -9.28
N LEU A 223 -19.86 26.20 -8.64
CA LEU A 223 -19.60 26.58 -7.26
C LEU A 223 -19.25 28.05 -7.12
N LYS A 224 -19.85 28.73 -6.12
CA LYS A 224 -19.52 30.10 -5.76
C LYS A 224 -18.14 30.16 -5.06
N LEU A 225 -17.50 31.34 -5.09
CA LEU A 225 -16.19 31.54 -4.44
C LEU A 225 -16.19 31.21 -2.93
N SER A 226 -17.29 31.47 -2.25
CA SER A 226 -17.47 31.22 -0.82
C SER A 226 -17.81 29.76 -0.47
N GLN A 227 -18.08 28.91 -1.45
CA GLN A 227 -18.40 27.50 -1.22
C GLN A 227 -17.15 26.64 -1.20
N GLU A 228 -17.12 25.67 -0.31
CA GLU A 228 -16.09 24.62 -0.31
C GLU A 228 -16.24 23.72 -1.54
N ASN A 229 -15.18 22.99 -1.86
CA ASN A 229 -15.21 22.02 -2.95
C ASN A 229 -16.15 20.86 -2.58
N ASP A 230 -17.06 20.52 -3.47
CA ASP A 230 -17.97 19.38 -3.34
C ASP A 230 -17.44 18.12 -4.06
N PHE A 231 -16.14 18.10 -4.29
CA PHE A 231 -15.38 17.01 -4.90
C PHE A 231 -14.07 16.80 -4.15
N GLU A 232 -13.51 15.61 -4.26
CA GLU A 232 -12.19 15.27 -3.75
C GLU A 232 -11.16 15.23 -4.87
N ILE A 233 -9.92 15.53 -4.51
CA ILE A 233 -8.78 15.48 -5.41
C ILE A 233 -7.79 14.49 -4.81
N TYR A 234 -7.36 13.55 -5.60
CA TYR A 234 -6.30 12.64 -5.20
C TYR A 234 -5.30 12.40 -6.33
N SER A 235 -4.07 12.29 -5.93
CA SER A 235 -2.92 11.95 -6.75
C SER A 235 -2.18 10.79 -6.09
N ASN A 236 -1.15 10.30 -6.73
CA ASN A 236 -0.26 9.33 -6.11
C ASN A 236 0.29 9.85 -4.78
N ASP A 237 0.73 11.11 -4.73
CA ASP A 237 1.31 11.70 -3.54
C ASP A 237 0.30 11.80 -2.37
N THR A 238 -0.96 12.12 -2.66
CA THR A 238 -2.01 12.17 -1.62
C THR A 238 -2.36 10.78 -1.10
N LEU A 239 -2.35 9.77 -1.95
CA LEU A 239 -2.57 8.38 -1.54
C LEU A 239 -1.40 7.85 -0.71
N VAL A 240 -0.16 8.03 -1.17
CA VAL A 240 1.05 7.65 -0.42
C VAL A 240 1.08 8.33 0.94
N SER A 241 0.79 9.64 1.02
CA SER A 241 0.80 10.38 2.28
C SER A 241 -0.31 9.93 3.24
N ALA A 242 -1.51 9.63 2.74
CA ALA A 242 -2.61 9.10 3.56
C ALA A 242 -2.25 7.72 4.16
N PHE A 243 -1.65 6.84 3.36
CA PHE A 243 -1.17 5.55 3.86
C PHE A 243 0.00 5.71 4.83
N ALA A 244 0.94 6.62 4.57
CA ALA A 244 2.04 6.91 5.47
C ALA A 244 1.54 7.35 6.85
N GLN A 245 0.50 8.19 6.91
CA GLN A 245 -0.10 8.64 8.17
C GLN A 245 -0.72 7.48 8.96
N ILE A 246 -1.41 6.55 8.28
CA ILE A 246 -1.96 5.33 8.91
C ILE A 246 -0.81 4.45 9.40
N ALA A 247 0.21 4.23 8.56
CA ALA A 247 1.39 3.44 8.90
C ALA A 247 2.14 4.01 10.10
N ASP A 248 2.27 5.34 10.21
CA ASP A 248 2.91 6.00 11.34
C ASP A 248 2.12 5.81 12.64
N THR A 249 0.79 5.87 12.59
CA THR A 249 -0.07 5.60 13.75
C THR A 249 0.11 4.15 14.24
N VAL A 250 0.11 3.19 13.33
CA VAL A 250 0.35 1.76 13.65
C VAL A 250 1.77 1.56 14.19
N ARG A 251 2.76 2.23 13.60
CA ARG A 251 4.17 2.20 14.04
C ARG A 251 4.33 2.68 15.48
N ILE A 252 3.71 3.81 15.83
CA ILE A 252 3.74 4.35 17.20
C ILE A 252 3.10 3.35 18.16
N GLY A 253 1.94 2.80 17.85
CA GLY A 253 1.27 1.79 18.67
C GLY A 253 2.15 0.54 18.88
N ALA A 254 2.72 0.02 17.80
CA ALA A 254 3.63 -1.13 17.86
C ALA A 254 4.88 -0.83 18.69
N PHE A 255 5.44 0.38 18.58
CA PHE A 255 6.60 0.81 19.37
C PHE A 255 6.28 0.82 20.87
N VAL A 256 5.14 1.39 21.28
CA VAL A 256 4.71 1.44 22.69
C VAL A 256 4.55 0.03 23.27
N VAL A 257 3.83 -0.85 22.61
CA VAL A 257 3.65 -2.24 23.04
C VAL A 257 4.98 -2.97 23.15
N SER A 258 5.85 -2.76 22.17
CA SER A 258 7.17 -3.40 22.13
C SER A 258 8.12 -2.87 23.20
N ALA A 259 8.05 -1.57 23.53
CA ALA A 259 8.83 -0.99 24.62
C ALA A 259 8.50 -1.65 25.97
N ILE A 260 7.18 -1.88 26.23
CA ILE A 260 6.73 -2.59 27.43
C ILE A 260 7.25 -4.04 27.44
N ALA A 261 7.14 -4.75 26.30
CA ALA A 261 7.64 -6.11 26.19
C ALA A 261 9.16 -6.20 26.37
N LEU A 262 9.92 -5.23 25.85
CA LEU A 262 11.37 -5.15 26.00
C LEU A 262 11.78 -4.86 27.46
N LEU A 263 11.07 -4.02 28.19
CA LEU A 263 11.30 -3.81 29.60
C LEU A 263 11.06 -5.12 30.40
N ALA A 264 9.99 -5.82 30.13
CA ALA A 264 9.72 -7.12 30.75
C ALA A 264 10.81 -8.16 30.44
N ALA A 265 11.27 -8.25 29.21
CA ALA A 265 12.37 -9.10 28.81
C ALA A 265 13.70 -8.72 29.47
N GLY A 266 13.98 -7.41 29.62
CA GLY A 266 15.15 -6.91 30.33
C GLY A 266 15.16 -7.31 31.81
N ILE A 267 14.00 -7.23 32.49
CA ILE A 267 13.87 -7.74 33.86
C ILE A 267 14.11 -9.25 33.91
N GLY A 268 13.66 -10.00 32.90
CA GLY A 268 13.96 -11.42 32.77
C GLY A 268 15.47 -11.71 32.65
N ILE A 269 16.19 -10.96 31.81
CA ILE A 269 17.65 -11.05 31.68
C ILE A 269 18.32 -10.76 33.03
N MET A 270 17.91 -9.67 33.69
CA MET A 270 18.45 -9.30 35.01
C MET A 270 18.28 -10.43 36.04
N ASN A 271 17.10 -11.06 36.09
CA ASN A 271 16.81 -12.14 37.01
C ASN A 271 17.65 -13.38 36.71
N ILE A 272 17.77 -13.79 35.45
CA ILE A 272 18.63 -14.92 35.01
C ILE A 272 20.07 -14.66 35.41
N MET A 273 20.56 -13.45 35.14
CA MET A 273 21.91 -13.07 35.50
C MET A 273 22.17 -13.05 37.02
N LEU A 274 21.20 -12.61 37.84
CA LEU A 274 21.31 -12.64 39.28
C LEU A 274 21.40 -14.06 39.81
N VAL A 275 20.61 -14.99 39.26
CA VAL A 275 20.68 -16.43 39.59
C VAL A 275 22.03 -16.99 39.16
N SER A 276 22.47 -16.72 37.94
CA SER A 276 23.79 -17.15 37.46
C SER A 276 24.96 -16.69 38.35
N VAL A 277 24.89 -15.43 38.82
CA VAL A 277 25.90 -14.89 39.74
C VAL A 277 25.87 -15.61 41.07
N THR A 278 24.72 -15.95 41.64
CA THR A 278 24.62 -16.71 42.90
C THR A 278 25.15 -18.14 42.75
N GLU A 279 24.80 -18.83 41.68
CA GLU A 279 25.28 -20.18 41.38
C GLU A 279 26.80 -20.23 41.15
N ARG A 280 27.40 -19.19 40.57
CA ARG A 280 28.84 -19.10 40.29
C ARG A 280 29.62 -18.29 41.34
N THR A 281 29.04 -18.05 42.53
CA THR A 281 29.67 -17.19 43.58
C THR A 281 31.07 -17.68 43.93
N ARG A 282 31.28 -18.98 44.13
CA ARG A 282 32.57 -19.58 44.44
C ARG A 282 33.61 -19.42 43.35
N GLU A 283 33.20 -19.59 42.09
CA GLU A 283 34.06 -19.36 40.91
C GLU A 283 34.52 -17.90 40.81
N ILE A 284 33.61 -16.96 41.04
CA ILE A 284 33.92 -15.52 41.05
C ILE A 284 34.88 -15.20 42.19
N GLY A 285 34.67 -15.79 43.41
CA GLY A 285 35.54 -15.64 44.54
C GLY A 285 36.95 -16.14 44.25
N LEU A 286 37.09 -17.31 43.59
CA LEU A 286 38.37 -17.88 43.19
C LEU A 286 39.12 -16.97 42.21
N ARG A 287 38.43 -16.48 41.15
CA ARG A 287 39.05 -15.55 40.18
C ARG A 287 39.57 -14.28 40.86
N LYS A 288 38.83 -13.72 41.82
CA LYS A 288 39.27 -12.57 42.61
C LYS A 288 40.42 -12.88 43.54
N ALA A 289 40.46 -14.08 44.13
CA ALA A 289 41.55 -14.50 45.01
C ALA A 289 42.90 -14.62 44.25
N ILE A 290 42.84 -14.99 42.95
CA ILE A 290 44.02 -15.08 42.07
C ILE A 290 44.34 -13.76 41.36
N GLY A 291 43.60 -12.65 41.65
CA GLY A 291 43.96 -11.30 41.25
C GLY A 291 43.09 -10.66 40.14
N ALA A 292 41.95 -11.23 39.78
CA ALA A 292 41.03 -10.58 38.83
C ALA A 292 40.49 -9.26 39.38
N ARG A 293 40.56 -8.21 38.56
CA ARG A 293 40.10 -6.87 38.92
C ARG A 293 38.55 -6.76 38.75
N LYS A 294 37.93 -5.87 39.51
CA LYS A 294 36.48 -5.60 39.39
C LYS A 294 36.04 -5.38 37.94
N PRO A 295 36.70 -4.54 37.11
CA PRO A 295 36.29 -4.36 35.71
C PRO A 295 36.30 -5.62 34.86
N ASP A 296 37.21 -6.55 35.15
CA ASP A 296 37.30 -7.79 34.38
C ASP A 296 36.06 -8.67 34.59
N ILE A 297 35.60 -8.77 35.85
CA ILE A 297 34.36 -9.46 36.20
C ILE A 297 33.13 -8.77 35.60
N VAL A 298 33.05 -7.42 35.72
CA VAL A 298 31.94 -6.68 35.11
C VAL A 298 31.88 -6.91 33.60
N ARG A 299 33.02 -6.80 32.90
CA ARG A 299 33.09 -7.01 31.46
C ARG A 299 32.63 -8.38 31.04
N GLN A 300 33.04 -9.41 31.78
CA GLN A 300 32.68 -10.81 31.49
C GLN A 300 31.17 -11.01 31.59
N PHE A 301 30.55 -10.65 32.72
CA PHE A 301 29.09 -10.82 32.92
C PHE A 301 28.28 -9.90 32.01
N LEU A 302 28.79 -8.72 31.69
CA LEU A 302 28.12 -7.82 30.73
C LEU A 302 28.12 -8.39 29.32
N LEU A 303 29.24 -8.95 28.88
CA LEU A 303 29.30 -9.64 27.59
C LEU A 303 28.36 -10.85 27.54
N GLU A 304 28.23 -11.61 28.63
CA GLU A 304 27.28 -12.73 28.72
C GLU A 304 25.83 -12.26 28.60
N ALA A 305 25.47 -11.13 29.23
CA ALA A 305 24.15 -10.52 29.11
C ALA A 305 23.87 -10.02 27.68
N ILE A 306 24.87 -9.37 27.05
CA ILE A 306 24.75 -8.92 25.65
C ILE A 306 24.57 -10.11 24.71
N MET A 307 25.39 -11.15 24.84
CA MET A 307 25.28 -12.36 24.00
C MET A 307 23.90 -13.02 24.14
N LEU A 308 23.38 -13.11 25.37
CA LEU A 308 22.05 -13.67 25.61
C LEU A 308 20.95 -12.85 24.91
N SER A 309 21.04 -11.50 25.02
CA SER A 309 20.07 -10.61 24.35
C SER A 309 20.20 -10.63 22.84
N GLU A 310 21.41 -10.75 22.28
CA GLU A 310 21.65 -10.84 20.82
C GLU A 310 21.13 -12.14 20.21
N VAL A 311 21.32 -13.29 20.89
CA VAL A 311 20.75 -14.56 20.43
C VAL A 311 19.23 -14.49 20.39
N GLY A 312 18.61 -13.93 21.43
CA GLY A 312 17.17 -13.68 21.46
C GLY A 312 16.73 -12.67 20.38
N GLY A 313 17.54 -11.63 20.15
CA GLY A 313 17.33 -10.62 19.12
C GLY A 313 17.36 -11.19 17.71
N LEU A 314 18.35 -12.01 17.37
CA LEU A 314 18.47 -12.70 16.09
C LEU A 314 17.29 -13.64 15.83
N ALA A 315 16.93 -14.47 16.83
CA ALA A 315 15.76 -15.33 16.75
C ALA A 315 14.46 -14.50 16.52
N GLY A 316 14.34 -13.39 17.24
CA GLY A 316 13.21 -12.46 17.10
C GLY A 316 13.13 -11.77 15.73
N ILE A 317 14.28 -11.43 15.13
CA ILE A 317 14.35 -10.87 13.77
C ILE A 317 13.93 -11.94 12.76
N LEU A 318 14.49 -13.14 12.82
CA LEU A 318 14.16 -14.21 11.87
C LEU A 318 12.67 -14.54 11.90
N THR A 319 12.10 -14.75 13.10
CA THR A 319 10.68 -15.06 13.25
C THR A 319 9.78 -13.86 12.90
N GLY A 320 10.22 -12.62 13.18
CA GLY A 320 9.50 -11.39 12.84
C GLY A 320 9.44 -11.17 11.33
N VAL A 321 10.56 -11.33 10.64
CA VAL A 321 10.63 -11.21 9.16
C VAL A 321 9.83 -12.33 8.50
N ALA A 322 9.94 -13.57 9.00
CA ALA A 322 9.16 -14.69 8.49
C ALA A 322 7.64 -14.44 8.64
N GLY A 323 7.19 -13.96 9.82
CA GLY A 323 5.81 -13.64 10.07
C GLY A 323 5.28 -12.49 9.20
N GLY A 324 6.06 -11.40 9.07
CA GLY A 324 5.71 -10.25 8.23
C GLY A 324 5.64 -10.62 6.73
N ASN A 325 6.58 -11.42 6.23
CA ASN A 325 6.55 -11.92 4.85
C ASN A 325 5.49 -13.02 4.65
N GLY A 326 5.11 -13.77 5.67
CA GLY A 326 3.96 -14.67 5.60
C GLY A 326 2.66 -13.93 5.25
N PHE A 327 2.51 -12.72 5.78
CA PHE A 327 1.42 -11.81 5.40
C PHE A 327 1.54 -11.34 3.93
N ALA A 328 2.76 -11.11 3.44
CA ALA A 328 3.02 -10.76 2.04
C ALA A 328 2.59 -11.90 1.09
N VAL A 329 2.91 -13.14 1.42
CA VAL A 329 2.51 -14.32 0.63
C VAL A 329 0.98 -14.46 0.61
N TRP A 330 0.31 -14.24 1.74
CA TRP A 330 -1.15 -14.32 1.81
C TRP A 330 -1.84 -13.28 0.94
N LEU A 331 -1.25 -12.09 0.78
CA LEU A 331 -1.76 -11.00 -0.07
C LEU A 331 -1.24 -11.03 -1.52
N ASP A 332 -0.43 -12.03 -1.88
CA ASP A 332 0.24 -12.11 -3.20
C ASP A 332 1.09 -10.88 -3.53
N ILE A 333 1.87 -10.42 -2.54
CA ILE A 333 2.74 -9.23 -2.60
C ILE A 333 4.21 -9.65 -2.52
N SER A 334 5.10 -8.86 -3.11
CA SER A 334 6.55 -9.11 -3.08
C SER A 334 7.10 -9.08 -1.66
N MET A 335 7.93 -10.07 -1.31
CA MET A 335 8.62 -10.14 -0.02
C MET A 335 9.64 -9.02 0.11
N VAL A 336 9.77 -8.46 1.33
CA VAL A 336 10.72 -7.39 1.64
C VAL A 336 11.51 -7.76 2.90
N PHE A 337 12.84 -7.50 2.88
CA PHE A 337 13.67 -7.61 4.08
C PHE A 337 14.00 -6.21 4.62
N PRO A 338 13.51 -5.82 5.80
CA PRO A 338 13.68 -4.48 6.35
C PRO A 338 15.03 -4.32 7.06
N TRP A 339 16.14 -4.22 6.31
CA TRP A 339 17.51 -4.14 6.85
C TRP A 339 17.70 -3.08 7.93
N GLY A 340 17.13 -1.89 7.73
CA GLY A 340 17.24 -0.81 8.71
C GLY A 340 16.62 -1.18 10.07
N TRP A 341 15.46 -1.82 10.06
CA TRP A 341 14.79 -2.25 11.29
C TRP A 341 15.49 -3.45 11.95
N ALA A 342 16.07 -4.36 11.16
CA ALA A 342 16.84 -5.49 11.68
C ALA A 342 18.07 -4.98 12.44
N ILE A 343 18.85 -4.06 11.87
CA ILE A 343 20.02 -3.46 12.51
C ILE A 343 19.59 -2.67 13.76
N THR A 344 18.56 -1.85 13.68
CA THR A 344 18.02 -1.11 14.83
C THR A 344 17.59 -2.07 15.95
N GLY A 345 16.98 -3.19 15.62
CA GLY A 345 16.61 -4.24 16.57
C GLY A 345 17.80 -4.81 17.33
N LEU A 346 18.90 -5.13 16.64
CA LEU A 346 20.14 -5.61 17.28
C LEU A 346 20.74 -4.56 18.21
N VAL A 347 20.83 -3.30 17.76
CA VAL A 347 21.33 -2.21 18.62
C VAL A 347 20.48 -2.05 19.88
N VAL A 348 19.17 -2.12 19.77
CA VAL A 348 18.26 -2.04 20.93
C VAL A 348 18.45 -3.24 21.85
N CYS A 349 18.60 -4.46 21.30
CA CYS A 349 18.91 -5.66 22.10
C CYS A 349 20.23 -5.52 22.87
N SER A 350 21.29 -5.02 22.23
CA SER A 350 22.57 -4.72 22.91
C SER A 350 22.39 -3.72 24.05
N LEU A 351 21.65 -2.62 23.80
CA LEU A 351 21.39 -1.61 24.84
C LEU A 351 20.63 -2.17 26.04
N ILE A 352 19.68 -3.06 25.81
CA ILE A 352 18.92 -3.75 26.85
C ILE A 352 19.81 -4.72 27.61
N GLY A 353 20.63 -5.51 26.91
CA GLY A 353 21.62 -6.40 27.52
C GLY A 353 22.59 -5.64 28.43
N ILE A 354 23.07 -4.46 28.01
CA ILE A 354 23.92 -3.59 28.81
C ILE A 354 23.14 -3.02 30.01
N GLY A 355 21.98 -2.42 29.79
CA GLY A 355 21.21 -1.74 30.82
C GLY A 355 20.77 -2.67 31.96
N PHE A 356 20.18 -3.81 31.61
CA PHE A 356 19.71 -4.79 32.59
C PHE A 356 20.78 -5.76 33.06
N GLY A 357 21.84 -6.00 32.32
CA GLY A 357 22.99 -6.81 32.70
C GLY A 357 23.98 -6.09 33.60
N PHE A 358 24.01 -4.76 33.59
CA PHE A 358 24.98 -3.99 34.36
C PHE A 358 24.83 -4.19 35.88
N TYR A 359 23.62 -4.16 36.42
CA TYR A 359 23.39 -4.33 37.86
C TYR A 359 23.86 -5.70 38.38
N PRO A 360 23.49 -6.85 37.78
CA PRO A 360 24.04 -8.16 38.18
C PRO A 360 25.56 -8.25 38.05
N ALA A 361 26.11 -7.73 36.94
CA ALA A 361 27.54 -7.74 36.71
C ALA A 361 28.31 -6.93 37.77
N TRP A 362 27.80 -5.76 38.13
CA TRP A 362 28.37 -4.96 39.21
C TRP A 362 28.25 -5.66 40.57
N LYS A 363 27.12 -6.32 40.87
CA LYS A 363 26.94 -7.10 42.08
C LYS A 363 27.93 -8.25 42.15
N ALA A 364 28.15 -9.00 41.07
CA ALA A 364 29.18 -10.06 40.98
C ALA A 364 30.55 -9.51 41.25
N ALA A 365 30.89 -8.36 40.67
CA ALA A 365 32.21 -7.72 40.87
C ALA A 365 32.41 -7.13 42.29
N SER A 366 31.36 -6.92 43.06
CA SER A 366 31.43 -6.43 44.43
C SER A 366 31.54 -7.49 45.49
N LEU A 367 31.39 -8.78 45.18
CA LEU A 367 31.53 -9.90 46.10
C LEU A 367 32.91 -9.91 46.78
N HIS A 368 32.97 -10.13 48.10
CA HIS A 368 34.24 -10.33 48.82
C HIS A 368 34.80 -11.74 48.62
N PRO A 369 36.07 -11.93 48.26
CA PRO A 369 36.66 -13.25 47.98
C PRO A 369 36.51 -14.22 49.16
N ILE A 370 36.66 -13.74 50.40
CA ILE A 370 36.59 -14.59 51.59
C ILE A 370 35.15 -15.12 51.82
N GLU A 371 34.15 -14.24 51.65
CA GLU A 371 32.75 -14.61 51.77
C GLU A 371 32.29 -15.54 50.64
N ALA A 372 32.75 -15.27 49.42
CA ALA A 372 32.40 -16.07 48.24
C ALA A 372 32.99 -17.51 48.30
N LEU A 373 34.14 -17.70 48.94
CA LEU A 373 34.77 -19.03 49.12
C LEU A 373 34.14 -19.81 50.30
N ARG A 374 33.45 -19.10 51.22
CA ARG A 374 32.77 -19.75 52.37
C ARG A 374 31.31 -20.10 52.09
N PHE A 375 30.80 -19.71 50.95
CA PHE A 375 29.46 -20.02 50.52
C PHE A 375 29.34 -21.50 50.13
N GLU A 376 28.50 -22.27 50.87
CA GLU A 376 28.14 -23.65 50.54
C GLU A 376 26.96 -23.68 49.57
#